data_772343017e66fe10cc175c5d06b807d0
#
_entry.id   772343017e66fe10cc175c5d06b807d0
#
_cell.length_a   1.000
_cell.length_b   1.000
_cell.length_c   1.000
_cell.angle_alpha   90.00
_cell.angle_beta   90.00
_cell.angle_gamma   90.00
#
_symmetry.space_group_name_H-M   'P 1'
#
loop_
_entity.id
_entity.type
_entity.pdbx_description
1 polymer ?
#
loop_
_entity_poly.entity_id
_entity_poly.type
_entity_poly.pdbx_seq_one_letter_code
_entity_poly.pdbx_strand_id
1 'polypeptide(L)'
;MTVSIDGVSKYFLKQTGTVQVLENINFQLEKGDFVTVIGPSGCGKSTLLKIVAGLDNDFEGEVVIDGEPILKTSKKQGFIFQEHRLFPWLTVEENIAADLSLKDKYVKDKVREWVEIVRLDGFEKSYPKEISGGMSQRVAIVRALLRDPNVLLLDEPFGALDAFTRSHLQEVLLNIWEQKKTTMIFVTHDIDEAIYLSNRIIIMSAKPGKIHKVIENNLPYPRNKTSQSFQELRTKVLQQFEYGGLIQTSI
;
A
#
# COMPACT_ATOMS: atom_id res chain seq x y z
N MET A 1 -9.42 5.27 16.82
CA MET A 1 -8.32 4.37 16.43
C MET A 1 -8.88 3.40 15.41
N THR A 2 -8.28 3.33 14.22
CA THR A 2 -8.80 2.52 13.11
C THR A 2 -8.05 1.19 12.98
N VAL A 3 -6.72 1.20 13.17
CA VAL A 3 -5.89 0.00 13.09
C VAL A 3 -4.97 -0.05 14.30
N SER A 4 -4.96 -1.17 15.02
CA SER A 4 -3.99 -1.49 16.07
C SER A 4 -3.26 -2.78 15.70
N ILE A 5 -1.95 -2.75 15.80
CA ILE A 5 -1.07 -3.89 15.63
C ILE A 5 -0.29 -4.00 16.94
N ASP A 6 -0.45 -5.11 17.64
CA ASP A 6 0.11 -5.32 18.97
C ASP A 6 0.86 -6.65 19.05
N GLY A 7 2.17 -6.57 19.33
CA GLY A 7 3.05 -7.71 19.53
C GLY A 7 3.19 -8.65 18.34
N VAL A 8 2.91 -8.18 17.09
CA VAL A 8 2.89 -9.08 15.94
C VAL A 8 4.27 -9.64 15.65
N SER A 9 4.38 -10.99 15.73
CA SER A 9 5.55 -11.76 15.36
C SER A 9 5.17 -12.86 14.37
N LYS A 10 6.05 -13.11 13.37
CA LYS A 10 5.80 -14.09 12.31
C LYS A 10 7.01 -14.98 12.08
N TYR A 11 6.73 -16.27 11.99
CA TYR A 11 7.73 -17.30 11.72
C TYR A 11 7.34 -18.07 10.45
N PHE A 12 8.33 -18.48 9.67
CA PHE A 12 8.15 -19.38 8.54
C PHE A 12 9.00 -20.64 8.75
N LEU A 13 8.40 -21.79 8.53
CA LEU A 13 9.10 -23.06 8.54
C LEU A 13 9.82 -23.26 7.19
N LYS A 14 11.15 -23.42 7.22
CA LYS A 14 11.97 -23.78 6.06
C LYS A 14 12.61 -25.15 6.29
N GLN A 15 13.13 -25.74 5.23
CA GLN A 15 13.88 -27.01 5.36
C GLN A 15 15.07 -26.91 6.32
N THR A 16 15.63 -25.72 6.48
CA THR A 16 16.79 -25.43 7.35
C THR A 16 16.39 -25.01 8.77
N GLY A 17 15.10 -25.06 9.14
CA GLY A 17 14.60 -24.64 10.45
C GLY A 17 13.61 -23.47 10.37
N THR A 18 13.22 -22.96 11.53
CA THR A 18 12.28 -21.84 11.66
C THR A 18 13.01 -20.50 11.43
N VAL A 19 12.45 -19.67 10.59
CA VAL A 19 12.96 -18.31 10.33
C VAL A 19 11.95 -17.29 10.83
N GLN A 20 12.37 -16.44 11.76
CA GLN A 20 11.57 -15.31 12.22
C GLN A 20 11.65 -14.18 11.19
N VAL A 21 10.51 -13.76 10.64
CA VAL A 21 10.40 -12.70 9.63
C VAL A 21 9.98 -11.38 10.24
N LEU A 22 9.07 -11.41 11.23
CA LEU A 22 8.66 -10.23 12.00
C LEU A 22 8.86 -10.50 13.48
N GLU A 23 9.28 -9.49 14.22
CA GLU A 23 9.50 -9.58 15.66
C GLU A 23 8.88 -8.38 16.36
N ASN A 24 7.85 -8.64 17.17
CA ASN A 24 7.21 -7.70 18.09
C ASN A 24 6.86 -6.36 17.45
N ILE A 25 6.12 -6.41 16.34
CA ILE A 25 5.65 -5.20 15.62
C ILE A 25 4.50 -4.57 16.39
N ASN A 26 4.67 -3.29 16.76
CA ASN A 26 3.69 -2.52 17.50
C ASN A 26 3.51 -1.15 16.89
N PHE A 27 2.30 -0.81 16.40
CA PHE A 27 1.92 0.55 16.03
C PHE A 27 0.40 0.69 15.90
N GLN A 28 -0.06 1.94 15.92
CA GLN A 28 -1.47 2.27 15.84
C GLN A 28 -1.70 3.36 14.81
N LEU A 29 -2.84 3.27 14.12
CA LEU A 29 -3.27 4.25 13.12
C LEU A 29 -4.60 4.84 13.54
N GLU A 30 -4.72 6.15 13.41
CA GLU A 30 -5.98 6.86 13.53
C GLU A 30 -6.74 6.84 12.20
N LYS A 31 -8.03 7.13 12.26
CA LYS A 31 -8.83 7.27 11.04
C LYS A 31 -8.29 8.40 10.18
N GLY A 32 -8.02 8.10 8.93
CA GLY A 32 -7.47 9.06 7.97
C GLY A 32 -5.95 9.18 8.00
N ASP A 33 -5.24 8.36 8.76
CA ASP A 33 -3.79 8.27 8.65
C ASP A 33 -3.38 7.72 7.28
N PHE A 34 -2.38 8.32 6.68
CA PHE A 34 -1.66 7.77 5.54
C PHE A 34 -0.25 7.40 5.98
N VAL A 35 -0.04 6.13 6.27
CA VAL A 35 1.24 5.64 6.78
C VAL A 35 1.99 4.90 5.68
N THR A 36 3.27 5.21 5.52
CA THR A 36 4.17 4.44 4.66
C THR A 36 5.12 3.60 5.49
N VAL A 37 5.26 2.33 5.12
CA VAL A 37 6.24 1.40 5.69
C VAL A 37 7.36 1.21 4.67
N ILE A 38 8.58 1.60 5.06
CA ILE A 38 9.79 1.46 4.25
C ILE A 38 10.83 0.59 4.97
N GLY A 39 11.73 0.03 4.22
CA GLY A 39 12.81 -0.82 4.78
C GLY A 39 13.47 -1.65 3.69
N PRO A 40 14.59 -2.33 3.99
CA PRO A 40 15.31 -3.14 3.03
C PRO A 40 14.45 -4.31 2.50
N SER A 41 14.85 -4.85 1.35
CA SER A 41 14.19 -6.04 0.79
C SER A 41 14.25 -7.20 1.78
N GLY A 42 13.13 -7.92 1.92
CA GLY A 42 13.03 -9.06 2.82
C GLY A 42 12.87 -8.71 4.31
N CYS A 43 12.66 -7.45 4.70
CA CYS A 43 12.38 -7.09 6.10
C CYS A 43 10.95 -7.40 6.56
N GLY A 44 10.10 -7.98 5.72
CA GLY A 44 8.76 -8.43 6.12
C GLY A 44 7.61 -7.44 5.85
N LYS A 45 7.81 -6.34 5.10
CA LYS A 45 6.77 -5.34 4.79
C LYS A 45 5.51 -5.96 4.19
N SER A 46 5.66 -6.74 3.12
CA SER A 46 4.53 -7.41 2.46
C SER A 46 3.89 -8.49 3.36
N THR A 47 4.68 -9.12 4.23
CA THR A 47 4.17 -10.08 5.23
C THR A 47 3.29 -9.36 6.25
N LEU A 48 3.76 -8.24 6.79
CA LEU A 48 3.00 -7.38 7.70
C LEU A 48 1.68 -6.93 7.05
N LEU A 49 1.74 -6.48 5.80
CA LEU A 49 0.55 -6.04 5.07
C LEU A 49 -0.47 -7.17 4.88
N LYS A 50 -0.01 -8.40 4.59
CA LYS A 50 -0.88 -9.60 4.47
C LYS A 50 -1.53 -9.98 5.79
N ILE A 51 -0.82 -9.85 6.91
CA ILE A 51 -1.36 -10.07 8.25
C ILE A 51 -2.48 -9.05 8.53
N VAL A 52 -2.23 -7.75 8.30
CA VAL A 52 -3.23 -6.69 8.49
C VAL A 52 -4.45 -6.89 7.58
N ALA A 53 -4.26 -7.47 6.39
CA ALA A 53 -5.35 -7.80 5.48
C ALA A 53 -6.17 -9.05 5.87
N GLY A 54 -5.74 -9.81 6.88
CA GLY A 54 -6.32 -11.12 7.20
C GLY A 54 -6.08 -12.19 6.13
N LEU A 55 -5.03 -12.01 5.31
CA LEU A 55 -4.59 -12.96 4.30
C LEU A 55 -3.60 -13.99 4.87
N ASP A 56 -2.94 -13.66 5.97
CA ASP A 56 -2.06 -14.55 6.73
C ASP A 56 -2.46 -14.48 8.21
N ASN A 57 -2.97 -15.56 8.76
CA ASN A 57 -3.47 -15.63 10.13
C ASN A 57 -2.58 -16.48 11.05
N ASP A 58 -1.45 -16.97 10.54
CA ASP A 58 -0.46 -17.73 11.30
C ASP A 58 0.62 -16.77 11.83
N PHE A 59 0.31 -16.06 12.92
CA PHE A 59 1.20 -15.11 13.59
C PHE A 59 0.89 -15.04 15.09
N GLU A 60 1.84 -14.55 15.87
CA GLU A 60 1.66 -14.21 17.28
C GLU A 60 1.29 -12.73 17.41
N GLY A 61 0.57 -12.37 18.47
CA GLY A 61 0.07 -11.01 18.70
C GLY A 61 -1.33 -10.81 18.19
N GLU A 62 -1.73 -9.55 18.01
CA GLU A 62 -3.09 -9.19 17.62
C GLU A 62 -3.09 -8.06 16.58
N VAL A 63 -4.07 -8.12 15.66
CA VAL A 63 -4.41 -7.02 14.75
C VAL A 63 -5.90 -6.73 14.89
N VAL A 64 -6.22 -5.47 15.19
CA VAL A 64 -7.59 -4.99 15.36
C VAL A 64 -7.85 -3.87 14.35
N ILE A 65 -8.98 -3.94 13.64
CA ILE A 65 -9.44 -2.88 12.73
C ILE A 65 -10.86 -2.49 13.14
N ASP A 66 -11.09 -1.19 13.39
CA ASP A 66 -12.37 -0.63 13.84
C ASP A 66 -12.95 -1.35 15.08
N GLY A 67 -12.06 -1.80 15.99
CA GLY A 67 -12.43 -2.51 17.23
C GLY A 67 -12.71 -4.01 17.07
N GLU A 68 -12.57 -4.55 15.85
CA GLU A 68 -12.77 -5.99 15.55
C GLU A 68 -11.43 -6.67 15.27
N PRO A 69 -11.11 -7.80 15.93
CA PRO A 69 -9.92 -8.60 15.61
C PRO A 69 -9.98 -9.12 14.16
N ILE A 70 -8.84 -9.08 13.48
CA ILE A 70 -8.74 -9.57 12.11
C ILE A 70 -8.38 -11.05 12.11
N LEU A 71 -9.37 -11.88 11.82
CA LEU A 71 -9.24 -13.32 11.68
C LEU A 71 -9.40 -13.81 10.23
N LYS A 72 -9.84 -12.94 9.33
CA LYS A 72 -10.06 -13.23 7.90
C LYS A 72 -10.17 -11.94 7.10
N THR A 73 -10.07 -12.06 5.77
CA THR A 73 -10.29 -10.94 4.87
C THR A 73 -11.70 -10.36 5.01
N SER A 74 -11.81 -9.04 4.86
CA SER A 74 -13.08 -8.31 4.92
C SER A 74 -13.25 -7.38 3.72
N LYS A 75 -14.51 -7.15 3.30
CA LYS A 75 -14.84 -6.16 2.25
C LYS A 75 -14.56 -4.71 2.67
N LYS A 76 -14.41 -4.47 3.98
CA LYS A 76 -14.03 -3.16 4.54
C LYS A 76 -12.56 -2.79 4.28
N GLN A 77 -11.77 -3.77 3.80
CA GLN A 77 -10.36 -3.62 3.50
C GLN A 77 -10.13 -3.74 1.98
N GLY A 78 -9.47 -2.75 1.39
CA GLY A 78 -8.95 -2.84 0.04
C GLY A 78 -7.49 -3.31 0.07
N PHE A 79 -7.10 -4.23 -0.82
CA PHE A 79 -5.72 -4.66 -0.96
C PHE A 79 -5.26 -4.52 -2.40
N ILE A 80 -4.14 -3.83 -2.60
CA ILE A 80 -3.47 -3.68 -3.88
C ILE A 80 -2.15 -4.44 -3.78
N PHE A 81 -2.04 -5.52 -4.54
CA PHE A 81 -0.85 -6.37 -4.59
C PHE A 81 0.23 -5.74 -5.48
N GLN A 82 1.47 -6.10 -5.24
CA GLN A 82 2.60 -5.77 -6.11
C GLN A 82 2.37 -6.27 -7.55
N GLU A 83 1.85 -7.50 -7.69
CA GLU A 83 1.33 -8.02 -8.95
C GLU A 83 -0.14 -7.61 -9.11
N HIS A 84 -0.57 -7.22 -10.31
CA HIS A 84 -1.93 -6.67 -10.52
C HIS A 84 -3.06 -7.67 -10.31
N ARG A 85 -2.79 -8.98 -10.45
CA ARG A 85 -3.73 -10.09 -10.21
C ARG A 85 -5.11 -9.85 -10.79
N LEU A 86 -5.16 -9.43 -12.06
CA LEU A 86 -6.40 -9.29 -12.79
C LEU A 86 -6.96 -10.66 -13.16
N PHE A 87 -8.29 -10.75 -13.24
CA PHE A 87 -8.97 -11.92 -13.78
C PHE A 87 -8.79 -11.96 -15.29
N PRO A 88 -8.05 -12.92 -15.86
CA PRO A 88 -7.67 -12.91 -17.29
C PRO A 88 -8.87 -13.09 -18.24
N TRP A 89 -9.98 -13.61 -17.74
CA TRP A 89 -11.22 -13.85 -18.49
C TRP A 89 -12.24 -12.69 -18.41
N LEU A 90 -11.94 -11.62 -17.64
CA LEU A 90 -12.74 -10.43 -17.51
C LEU A 90 -12.11 -9.27 -18.25
N THR A 91 -12.94 -8.40 -18.84
CA THR A 91 -12.52 -7.13 -19.43
C THR A 91 -12.02 -6.15 -18.36
N VAL A 92 -11.47 -5.01 -18.76
CA VAL A 92 -11.03 -3.92 -17.86
C VAL A 92 -12.20 -3.46 -16.97
N GLU A 93 -13.34 -3.11 -17.55
CA GLU A 93 -14.50 -2.65 -16.78
C GLU A 93 -15.04 -3.73 -15.83
N GLU A 94 -15.06 -5.00 -16.28
CA GLU A 94 -15.47 -6.13 -15.44
C GLU A 94 -14.47 -6.43 -14.32
N ASN A 95 -13.16 -6.28 -14.56
CA ASN A 95 -12.14 -6.37 -13.53
C ASN A 95 -12.30 -5.26 -12.48
N ILE A 96 -12.59 -4.03 -12.92
CA ILE A 96 -12.85 -2.90 -12.01
C ILE A 96 -14.10 -3.17 -11.17
N ALA A 97 -15.19 -3.57 -11.80
CA ALA A 97 -16.45 -3.91 -11.10
C ALA A 97 -16.30 -5.14 -10.20
N ALA A 98 -15.54 -6.14 -10.64
CA ALA A 98 -15.29 -7.45 -10.00
C ALA A 98 -16.58 -8.16 -9.57
N ASP A 99 -16.96 -8.15 -8.29
CA ASP A 99 -18.18 -8.79 -7.76
C ASP A 99 -19.43 -7.87 -7.83
N LEU A 100 -19.27 -6.63 -8.28
CA LEU A 100 -20.37 -5.70 -8.50
C LEU A 100 -20.97 -5.89 -9.90
N SER A 101 -22.27 -5.67 -10.01
CA SER A 101 -22.95 -5.86 -11.29
C SER A 101 -22.92 -4.62 -12.17
N LEU A 102 -22.32 -4.71 -13.36
CA LEU A 102 -22.37 -3.65 -14.39
C LEU A 102 -23.78 -3.41 -14.97
N LYS A 103 -24.78 -4.23 -14.62
CA LYS A 103 -26.20 -3.98 -14.92
C LYS A 103 -26.76 -2.90 -14.01
N ASP A 104 -26.17 -2.70 -12.83
CA ASP A 104 -26.50 -1.58 -11.95
C ASP A 104 -25.93 -0.30 -12.56
N LYS A 105 -26.83 0.66 -12.81
CA LYS A 105 -26.47 1.95 -13.41
C LYS A 105 -25.47 2.70 -12.57
N TYR A 106 -25.61 2.70 -11.24
CA TYR A 106 -24.69 3.38 -10.34
C TYR A 106 -23.26 2.80 -10.44
N VAL A 107 -23.15 1.46 -10.43
CA VAL A 107 -21.85 0.78 -10.58
C VAL A 107 -21.23 1.12 -11.93
N LYS A 108 -22.02 1.08 -13.01
CA LYS A 108 -21.56 1.38 -14.36
C LYS A 108 -21.06 2.82 -14.50
N ASP A 109 -21.79 3.78 -13.94
CA ASP A 109 -21.40 5.20 -13.96
C ASP A 109 -20.13 5.43 -13.16
N LYS A 110 -19.98 4.79 -11.99
CA LYS A 110 -18.76 4.83 -11.19
C LYS A 110 -17.56 4.19 -11.90
N VAL A 111 -17.72 3.05 -12.55
CA VAL A 111 -16.66 2.42 -13.33
C VAL A 111 -16.18 3.35 -14.44
N ARG A 112 -17.11 4.03 -15.16
CA ARG A 112 -16.76 5.00 -16.19
C ARG A 112 -15.94 6.18 -15.61
N GLU A 113 -16.42 6.79 -14.51
CA GLU A 113 -15.72 7.87 -13.84
C GLU A 113 -14.26 7.47 -13.49
N TRP A 114 -14.08 6.26 -12.94
CA TRP A 114 -12.78 5.76 -12.59
C TRP A 114 -11.88 5.48 -13.81
N VAL A 115 -12.45 4.95 -14.90
CA VAL A 115 -11.71 4.71 -16.16
C VAL A 115 -11.14 6.03 -16.68
N GLU A 116 -11.93 7.12 -16.68
CA GLU A 116 -11.49 8.46 -17.07
C GLU A 116 -10.37 8.97 -16.14
N ILE A 117 -10.57 8.89 -14.80
CA ILE A 117 -9.58 9.35 -13.81
C ILE A 117 -8.21 8.68 -14.02
N VAL A 118 -8.19 7.37 -14.29
CA VAL A 118 -6.93 6.63 -14.45
C VAL A 118 -6.47 6.55 -15.92
N ARG A 119 -7.11 7.28 -16.84
CA ARG A 119 -6.76 7.36 -18.27
C ARG A 119 -6.73 5.98 -18.92
N LEU A 120 -7.82 5.24 -18.81
CA LEU A 120 -8.05 3.96 -19.47
C LEU A 120 -9.18 4.03 -20.50
N ASP A 121 -9.54 5.26 -20.95
CA ASP A 121 -10.57 5.48 -21.97
C ASP A 121 -10.26 4.71 -23.25
N GLY A 122 -11.26 4.03 -23.78
CA GLY A 122 -11.15 3.20 -24.99
C GLY A 122 -10.63 1.79 -24.75
N PHE A 123 -10.25 1.45 -23.49
CA PHE A 123 -9.78 0.11 -23.13
C PHE A 123 -10.76 -0.67 -22.25
N GLU A 124 -11.98 -0.15 -22.04
CA GLU A 124 -12.97 -0.70 -21.13
C GLU A 124 -13.30 -2.17 -21.44
N LYS A 125 -13.36 -2.50 -22.73
CA LYS A 125 -13.68 -3.83 -23.25
C LYS A 125 -12.45 -4.71 -23.50
N SER A 126 -11.25 -4.20 -23.31
CA SER A 126 -10.01 -4.96 -23.49
C SER A 126 -9.81 -5.97 -22.36
N TYR A 127 -9.19 -7.09 -22.69
CA TYR A 127 -8.77 -8.10 -21.72
C TYR A 127 -7.38 -7.81 -21.16
N PRO A 128 -6.99 -8.35 -19.99
CA PRO A 128 -5.66 -8.13 -19.40
C PRO A 128 -4.48 -8.41 -20.32
N LYS A 129 -4.58 -9.39 -21.23
CA LYS A 129 -3.55 -9.72 -22.23
C LYS A 129 -3.37 -8.66 -23.32
N GLU A 130 -4.31 -7.74 -23.46
CA GLU A 130 -4.37 -6.72 -24.52
C GLU A 130 -3.90 -5.35 -24.01
N ILE A 131 -3.60 -5.24 -22.73
CA ILE A 131 -3.18 -3.99 -22.07
C ILE A 131 -1.77 -4.13 -21.47
N SER A 132 -1.09 -3.00 -21.29
CA SER A 132 0.25 -2.98 -20.68
C SER A 132 0.21 -3.31 -19.16
N GLY A 133 1.36 -3.69 -18.60
CA GLY A 133 1.47 -3.92 -17.15
C GLY A 133 1.10 -2.69 -16.31
N GLY A 134 1.48 -1.49 -16.77
CA GLY A 134 1.07 -0.24 -16.12
C GLY A 134 -0.44 0.02 -16.20
N MET A 135 -1.10 -0.35 -17.29
CA MET A 135 -2.56 -0.29 -17.40
C MET A 135 -3.21 -1.31 -16.46
N SER A 136 -2.69 -2.53 -16.40
CA SER A 136 -3.18 -3.56 -15.47
C SER A 136 -3.06 -3.11 -14.02
N GLN A 137 -2.00 -2.42 -13.65
CA GLN A 137 -1.82 -1.87 -12.31
C GLN A 137 -2.87 -0.79 -12.00
N ARG A 138 -3.17 0.10 -12.95
CA ARG A 138 -4.25 1.09 -12.81
C ARG A 138 -5.61 0.44 -12.60
N VAL A 139 -5.91 -0.61 -13.34
CA VAL A 139 -7.15 -1.42 -13.15
C VAL A 139 -7.20 -2.01 -11.73
N ALA A 140 -6.11 -2.58 -11.24
CA ALA A 140 -6.04 -3.18 -9.90
C ALA A 140 -6.26 -2.12 -8.79
N ILE A 141 -5.68 -0.92 -8.95
CA ILE A 141 -5.87 0.20 -8.02
C ILE A 141 -7.35 0.60 -7.97
N VAL A 142 -7.95 0.84 -9.12
CA VAL A 142 -9.37 1.23 -9.22
C VAL A 142 -10.30 0.16 -8.67
N ARG A 143 -10.04 -1.11 -8.95
CA ARG A 143 -10.80 -2.24 -8.40
C ARG A 143 -10.85 -2.22 -6.87
N ALA A 144 -9.74 -1.90 -6.22
CA ALA A 144 -9.68 -1.79 -4.76
C ALA A 144 -10.42 -0.55 -4.24
N LEU A 145 -10.32 0.58 -4.95
CA LEU A 145 -10.92 1.86 -4.55
C LEU A 145 -12.42 1.95 -4.79
N LEU A 146 -12.93 1.26 -5.82
CA LEU A 146 -14.36 1.30 -6.18
C LEU A 146 -15.29 0.89 -5.03
N ARG A 147 -14.80 0.02 -4.13
CA ARG A 147 -15.54 -0.48 -2.98
C ARG A 147 -15.55 0.44 -1.78
N ASP A 148 -14.88 1.58 -1.86
CA ASP A 148 -14.79 2.58 -0.80
C ASP A 148 -14.36 1.96 0.56
N PRO A 149 -13.18 1.32 0.63
CA PRO A 149 -12.75 0.62 1.83
C PRO A 149 -12.42 1.59 2.97
N ASN A 150 -12.62 1.15 4.23
CA ASN A 150 -12.21 1.90 5.42
C ASN A 150 -10.69 1.96 5.55
N VAL A 151 -10.02 0.85 5.18
CA VAL A 151 -8.56 0.71 5.20
C VAL A 151 -8.09 0.23 3.84
N LEU A 152 -7.15 0.93 3.25
CA LEU A 152 -6.51 0.58 1.99
C LEU A 152 -5.06 0.17 2.23
N LEU A 153 -4.73 -1.05 1.82
CA LEU A 153 -3.42 -1.68 1.96
C LEU A 153 -2.76 -1.75 0.58
N LEU A 154 -1.58 -1.15 0.43
CA LEU A 154 -0.92 -1.02 -0.86
C LEU A 154 0.51 -1.60 -0.77
N ASP A 155 0.76 -2.69 -1.50
CA ASP A 155 2.06 -3.37 -1.54
C ASP A 155 2.80 -3.01 -2.84
N GLU A 156 3.71 -2.05 -2.78
CA GLU A 156 4.53 -1.52 -3.89
C GLU A 156 3.71 -1.21 -5.18
N PRO A 157 2.59 -0.45 -5.10
CA PRO A 157 1.64 -0.34 -6.20
C PRO A 157 2.17 0.41 -7.43
N PHE A 158 3.29 1.10 -7.30
CA PHE A 158 3.85 1.94 -8.37
C PHE A 158 5.14 1.39 -8.99
N GLY A 159 5.63 0.25 -8.52
CA GLY A 159 6.93 -0.31 -8.94
C GLY A 159 7.06 -0.59 -10.44
N ALA A 160 5.98 -0.99 -11.09
CA ALA A 160 5.95 -1.32 -12.53
C ALA A 160 5.55 -0.15 -13.45
N LEU A 161 5.38 1.07 -12.89
CA LEU A 161 4.90 2.23 -13.65
C LEU A 161 6.03 3.12 -14.14
N ASP A 162 5.85 3.71 -15.34
CA ASP A 162 6.69 4.82 -15.80
C ASP A 162 6.51 6.07 -14.92
N ALA A 163 7.45 7.00 -14.99
CA ALA A 163 7.50 8.17 -14.11
C ALA A 163 6.25 9.07 -14.21
N PHE A 164 5.70 9.27 -15.42
CA PHE A 164 4.53 10.14 -15.62
C PHE A 164 3.27 9.49 -15.06
N THR A 165 3.04 8.23 -15.37
CA THR A 165 1.91 7.44 -14.87
C THR A 165 1.97 7.33 -13.34
N ARG A 166 3.17 7.09 -12.78
CA ARG A 166 3.40 7.05 -11.34
C ARG A 166 3.01 8.36 -10.67
N SER A 167 3.53 9.50 -11.16
CA SER A 167 3.21 10.81 -10.61
C SER A 167 1.71 11.09 -10.65
N HIS A 168 1.06 10.80 -11.77
CA HIS A 168 -0.38 10.98 -11.89
C HIS A 168 -1.17 10.14 -10.88
N LEU A 169 -0.83 8.86 -10.72
CA LEU A 169 -1.53 7.99 -9.77
C LEU A 169 -1.24 8.34 -8.30
N GLN A 170 -0.06 8.87 -8.00
CA GLN A 170 0.25 9.43 -6.68
C GLN A 170 -0.67 10.62 -6.37
N GLU A 171 -0.90 11.52 -7.33
CA GLU A 171 -1.84 12.65 -7.18
C GLU A 171 -3.28 12.14 -7.01
N VAL A 172 -3.72 11.17 -7.83
CA VAL A 172 -5.05 10.55 -7.70
C VAL A 172 -5.24 9.95 -6.31
N LEU A 173 -4.25 9.21 -5.80
CA LEU A 173 -4.31 8.58 -4.48
C LEU A 173 -4.37 9.63 -3.35
N LEU A 174 -3.59 10.71 -3.46
CA LEU A 174 -3.65 11.83 -2.51
C LEU A 174 -5.00 12.52 -2.53
N ASN A 175 -5.56 12.83 -3.70
CA ASN A 175 -6.88 13.45 -3.82
C ASN A 175 -7.98 12.60 -3.17
N ILE A 176 -7.93 11.27 -3.37
CA ILE A 176 -8.88 10.35 -2.74
C ILE A 176 -8.70 10.37 -1.22
N TRP A 177 -7.47 10.31 -0.75
CA TRP A 177 -7.16 10.37 0.68
C TRP A 177 -7.63 11.69 1.31
N GLU A 178 -7.39 12.83 0.66
CA GLU A 178 -7.84 14.14 1.15
C GLU A 178 -9.36 14.26 1.25
N GLN A 179 -10.07 13.73 0.25
CA GLN A 179 -11.53 13.82 0.18
C GLN A 179 -12.22 12.85 1.14
N LYS A 180 -11.75 11.60 1.22
CA LYS A 180 -12.43 10.52 1.95
C LYS A 180 -11.83 10.25 3.33
N LYS A 181 -10.61 10.68 3.57
CA LYS A 181 -9.85 10.35 4.78
C LYS A 181 -9.81 8.84 5.04
N THR A 182 -9.68 8.06 3.95
CA THR A 182 -9.47 6.61 4.03
C THR A 182 -8.14 6.35 4.72
N THR A 183 -8.11 5.46 5.70
CA THR A 183 -6.85 5.05 6.35
C THR A 183 -6.02 4.23 5.38
N MET A 184 -4.76 4.58 5.17
CA MET A 184 -3.90 3.92 4.19
C MET A 184 -2.61 3.41 4.82
N ILE A 185 -2.25 2.15 4.50
CA ILE A 185 -0.92 1.58 4.78
C ILE A 185 -0.27 1.28 3.44
N PHE A 186 0.78 2.00 3.15
CA PHE A 186 1.50 1.95 1.89
C PHE A 186 2.90 1.36 2.10
N VAL A 187 3.23 0.32 1.38
CA VAL A 187 4.56 -0.28 1.39
C VAL A 187 5.31 0.14 0.14
N THR A 188 6.52 0.63 0.30
CA THR A 188 7.43 0.95 -0.79
C THR A 188 8.89 0.82 -0.33
N HIS A 189 9.81 0.78 -1.28
CA HIS A 189 11.24 0.95 -1.05
C HIS A 189 11.73 2.35 -1.49
N ASP A 190 10.86 3.18 -2.04
CA ASP A 190 11.17 4.54 -2.51
C ASP A 190 10.88 5.56 -1.40
N ILE A 191 11.93 6.25 -0.94
CA ILE A 191 11.86 7.26 0.12
C ILE A 191 11.09 8.49 -0.35
N ASP A 192 11.23 8.88 -1.61
CA ASP A 192 10.53 10.04 -2.16
C ASP A 192 9.03 9.79 -2.24
N GLU A 193 8.60 8.56 -2.55
CA GLU A 193 7.18 8.15 -2.46
C GLU A 193 6.68 8.25 -1.01
N ALA A 194 7.46 7.71 -0.07
CA ALA A 194 7.08 7.72 1.35
C ALA A 194 6.87 9.16 1.86
N ILE A 195 7.79 10.06 1.54
CA ILE A 195 7.71 11.47 1.97
C ILE A 195 6.57 12.18 1.22
N TYR A 196 6.41 11.91 -0.08
CA TYR A 196 5.41 12.59 -0.89
C TYR A 196 3.98 12.26 -0.47
N LEU A 197 3.70 11.00 -0.15
CA LEU A 197 2.35 10.49 0.07
C LEU A 197 1.91 10.52 1.53
N SER A 198 2.74 10.15 2.49
CA SER A 198 2.28 9.83 3.84
C SER A 198 2.49 10.92 4.87
N ASN A 199 1.64 10.96 5.90
CA ASN A 199 1.82 11.82 7.06
C ASN A 199 2.68 11.16 8.16
N ARG A 200 2.95 9.84 8.04
CA ARG A 200 3.82 9.09 8.95
C ARG A 200 4.62 8.05 8.19
N ILE A 201 5.91 7.93 8.50
CA ILE A 201 6.83 6.99 7.87
C ILE A 201 7.34 6.03 8.93
N ILE A 202 7.09 4.73 8.75
CA ILE A 202 7.61 3.65 9.59
C ILE A 202 8.81 3.04 8.86
N ILE A 203 9.96 3.06 9.51
CA ILE A 203 11.19 2.45 8.99
C ILE A 203 11.37 1.10 9.67
N MET A 204 11.45 0.02 8.89
CA MET A 204 11.68 -1.32 9.37
C MET A 204 13.15 -1.74 9.15
N SER A 205 13.71 -2.43 10.14
CA SER A 205 14.97 -3.18 10.00
C SER A 205 14.70 -4.58 9.45
N ALA A 206 15.74 -5.31 9.06
CA ALA A 206 15.65 -6.68 8.57
C ALA A 206 16.32 -7.69 9.50
N LYS A 207 15.87 -8.95 9.43
CA LYS A 207 16.48 -10.16 10.01
C LYS A 207 16.56 -10.16 11.54
N PRO A 208 15.46 -10.17 12.25
CA PRO A 208 14.06 -10.10 11.81
C PRO A 208 13.61 -8.67 11.55
N GLY A 209 12.45 -8.53 10.90
CA GLY A 209 11.80 -7.24 10.69
C GLY A 209 11.27 -6.68 12.00
N LYS A 210 11.76 -5.48 12.35
CA LYS A 210 11.32 -4.71 13.53
C LYS A 210 11.06 -3.27 13.12
N ILE A 211 10.23 -2.57 13.87
CA ILE A 211 10.14 -1.12 13.72
C ILE A 211 11.41 -0.51 14.28
N HIS A 212 12.22 0.07 13.41
CA HIS A 212 13.45 0.78 13.78
C HIS A 212 13.13 2.21 14.22
N LYS A 213 12.30 2.92 13.44
CA LYS A 213 11.94 4.31 13.70
C LYS A 213 10.58 4.65 13.11
N VAL A 214 9.87 5.55 13.77
CA VAL A 214 8.68 6.22 13.23
C VAL A 214 9.02 7.71 13.07
N ILE A 215 8.72 8.27 11.91
CA ILE A 215 8.96 9.67 11.57
C ILE A 215 7.63 10.31 11.21
N GLU A 216 7.24 11.35 11.94
CA GLU A 216 6.10 12.21 11.58
C GLU A 216 6.49 13.11 10.41
N ASN A 217 5.62 13.19 9.42
CA ASN A 217 5.80 14.01 8.24
C ASN A 217 4.75 15.12 8.20
N ASN A 218 5.11 16.27 8.73
CA ASN A 218 4.25 17.44 8.85
C ASN A 218 4.35 18.41 7.65
N LEU A 219 4.97 17.97 6.54
CA LEU A 219 5.03 18.78 5.33
C LEU A 219 3.61 18.98 4.79
N PRO A 220 3.22 20.24 4.50
CA PRO A 220 1.89 20.53 3.97
C PRO A 220 1.72 19.97 2.56
N TYR A 221 0.49 19.62 2.19
CA TYR A 221 0.13 19.31 0.81
C TYR A 221 -0.28 20.58 0.04
N PRO A 222 -0.04 20.66 -1.28
CA PRO A 222 0.73 19.72 -2.09
C PRO A 222 2.24 19.80 -1.81
N ARG A 223 2.91 18.66 -1.73
CA ARG A 223 4.33 18.57 -1.45
C ARG A 223 5.18 18.78 -2.70
N ASN A 224 6.19 19.64 -2.62
CA ASN A 224 7.14 19.82 -3.69
C ASN A 224 8.44 19.05 -3.40
N LYS A 225 8.74 18.04 -4.22
CA LYS A 225 9.94 17.19 -4.08
C LYS A 225 11.25 17.95 -4.16
N THR A 226 11.26 19.16 -4.79
CA THR A 226 12.47 19.98 -4.91
C THR A 226 12.59 21.04 -3.81
N SER A 227 11.62 21.15 -2.90
CA SER A 227 11.68 22.10 -1.79
C SER A 227 12.77 21.72 -0.78
N GLN A 228 13.34 22.72 -0.13
CA GLN A 228 14.36 22.51 0.90
C GLN A 228 13.82 21.61 2.04
N SER A 229 12.62 21.87 2.53
CA SER A 229 12.00 21.08 3.62
C SER A 229 11.78 19.61 3.24
N PHE A 230 11.47 19.31 1.98
CA PHE A 230 11.37 17.94 1.48
C PHE A 230 12.75 17.27 1.48
N GLN A 231 13.79 17.97 1.00
CA GLN A 231 15.15 17.44 0.96
C GLN A 231 15.76 17.23 2.36
N GLU A 232 15.44 18.11 3.31
CA GLU A 232 15.84 17.95 4.71
C GLU A 232 15.19 16.68 5.32
N LEU A 233 13.90 16.48 5.11
CA LEU A 233 13.21 15.27 5.58
C LEU A 233 13.75 14.02 4.90
N ARG A 234 14.04 14.08 3.60
CA ARG A 234 14.66 12.99 2.83
C ARG A 234 16.02 12.59 3.42
N THR A 235 16.85 13.57 3.72
CA THR A 235 18.14 13.36 4.36
C THR A 235 17.98 12.70 5.74
N LYS A 236 17.02 13.19 6.54
CA LYS A 236 16.71 12.62 7.86
C LYS A 236 16.27 11.15 7.76
N VAL A 237 15.43 10.80 6.77
CA VAL A 237 15.00 9.41 6.52
C VAL A 237 16.19 8.56 6.10
N LEU A 238 17.03 9.02 5.15
CA LEU A 238 18.23 8.30 4.69
C LEU A 238 19.20 7.99 5.82
N GLN A 239 19.46 8.96 6.70
CA GLN A 239 20.33 8.75 7.86
C GLN A 239 19.85 7.61 8.76
N GLN A 240 18.54 7.37 8.88
CA GLN A 240 18.05 6.24 9.67
C GLN A 240 18.40 4.88 9.04
N PHE A 241 18.54 4.81 7.72
CA PHE A 241 19.01 3.60 7.04
C PHE A 241 20.52 3.37 7.28
N GLU A 242 21.32 4.42 7.29
CA GLU A 242 22.77 4.35 7.52
C GLU A 242 23.07 3.97 8.97
N TYR A 243 22.53 4.70 9.94
CA TYR A 243 22.75 4.44 11.37
C TYR A 243 22.15 3.10 11.84
N GLY A 244 21.09 2.63 11.21
CA GLY A 244 20.47 1.34 11.51
C GLY A 244 21.25 0.14 10.94
N GLY A 245 22.35 0.36 10.22
CA GLY A 245 23.05 -0.72 9.49
C GLY A 245 22.18 -1.38 8.42
N LEU A 246 21.16 -0.65 7.92
CA LEU A 246 20.14 -1.18 6.99
C LEU A 246 20.63 -1.13 5.53
N ILE A 247 21.65 -0.33 5.25
CA ILE A 247 22.38 -0.30 3.97
C ILE A 247 23.78 -0.80 4.24
N GLN A 248 24.17 -1.92 3.63
CA GLN A 248 25.59 -2.25 3.49
C GLN A 248 26.17 -1.27 2.45
N THR A 249 26.88 -0.26 2.91
CA THR A 249 27.78 0.50 2.06
C THR A 249 28.85 -0.46 1.56
N SER A 250 28.68 -0.96 0.34
CA SER A 250 29.79 -1.58 -0.40
C SER A 250 30.79 -0.46 -0.66
N ILE A 251 31.88 -0.45 0.12
CA ILE A 251 33.10 0.31 -0.16
C ILE A 251 33.89 -0.46 -1.22
#